data_1ea1e6c12664d1f90c2cf5722fe40151
#
_entry.id   1ea1e6c12664d1f90c2cf5722fe40151
#
_cell.length_a   1.000
_cell.length_b   1.000
_cell.length_c   1.000
_cell.angle_alpha   90.00
_cell.angle_beta   90.00
_cell.angle_gamma   90.00
#
_symmetry.space_group_name_H-M   'P 1'
#
loop_
_entity.id
_entity.type
_entity.pdbx_description
1 polymer ?
#
loop_
_entity_poly.entity_id
_entity_poly.type
_entity_poly.pdbx_seq_one_letter_code
_entity_poly.pdbx_strand_id
1 'polypeptide(L)'
;VRDLFHTRVGDGPQPLALLHGFLGSSRNLATLARGLAAGAPQHSVYAFDLPGHGGSPPLPPHADLGAVAAELLDAMRGLDPSPWTIVGHSLGGRVGLKASLLEPATIRQLTLLDISPSAAPPGGETAQVVEALLAAPAAAPTRDVFRTWFGRAGLPSALTEWLLLNLTRDGEQLRWRIDRRALAELYPRINAEDLWPAVESRADRGLHVVRGGASSYVSDADCRRLEAAGARVDTIEGAGHFVHVDRPAETLDRILKGLG
;
A
#
# COMPACT_ATOMS: atom_id res chain seq x y z
N VAL A 1 -2.88 -15.21 -16.77
CA VAL A 1 -2.71 -13.90 -16.13
C VAL A 1 -3.95 -13.65 -15.29
N ARG A 2 -3.82 -13.32 -14.01
CA ARG A 2 -4.93 -12.96 -13.13
C ARG A 2 -5.11 -11.45 -13.22
N ASP A 3 -6.32 -11.01 -13.60
CA ASP A 3 -6.61 -9.58 -13.63
C ASP A 3 -6.79 -9.04 -12.21
N LEU A 4 -5.94 -8.12 -11.79
CA LEU A 4 -6.13 -7.42 -10.53
C LEU A 4 -7.25 -6.37 -10.69
N PHE A 5 -8.13 -6.32 -9.68
CA PHE A 5 -9.12 -5.27 -9.63
C PHE A 5 -8.44 -3.90 -9.49
N HIS A 6 -8.92 -2.94 -10.24
CA HIS A 6 -8.46 -1.56 -10.15
C HIS A 6 -9.57 -0.56 -10.47
N THR A 7 -9.39 0.66 -10.03
CA THR A 7 -10.18 1.81 -10.48
C THR A 7 -9.26 2.76 -11.24
N ARG A 8 -9.76 3.37 -12.32
CA ARG A 8 -8.99 4.35 -13.11
C ARG A 8 -9.60 5.74 -12.97
N VAL A 9 -8.73 6.75 -12.82
CA VAL A 9 -9.08 8.18 -12.81
C VAL A 9 -8.10 8.92 -13.71
N GLY A 10 -8.61 9.80 -14.59
CA GLY A 10 -7.81 10.51 -15.59
C GLY A 10 -7.55 9.68 -16.85
N ASP A 11 -7.15 10.39 -17.91
CA ASP A 11 -6.96 9.83 -19.25
C ASP A 11 -5.61 10.23 -19.86
N GLY A 12 -4.66 10.66 -19.02
CA GLY A 12 -3.31 11.02 -19.45
C GLY A 12 -2.54 9.81 -20.02
N PRO A 13 -1.58 10.04 -20.92
CA PRO A 13 -0.86 8.96 -21.60
C PRO A 13 0.17 8.22 -20.73
N GLN A 14 0.44 8.70 -19.52
CA GLN A 14 1.42 8.09 -18.63
C GLN A 14 0.73 7.28 -17.54
N PRO A 15 0.95 5.95 -17.46
CA PRO A 15 0.32 5.13 -16.43
C PRO A 15 0.96 5.37 -15.06
N LEU A 16 0.10 5.51 -14.02
CA LEU A 16 0.49 5.62 -12.63
C LEU A 16 -0.29 4.57 -11.81
N ALA A 17 0.44 3.68 -11.15
CA ALA A 17 -0.12 2.72 -10.21
C ALA A 17 -0.13 3.31 -8.80
N LEU A 18 -1.29 3.31 -8.16
CA LEU A 18 -1.47 3.70 -6.77
C LEU A 18 -1.79 2.45 -5.94
N LEU A 19 -0.93 2.13 -4.96
CA LEU A 19 -0.95 0.88 -4.22
C LEU A 19 -1.23 1.12 -2.73
N HIS A 20 -2.23 0.41 -2.19
CA HIS A 20 -2.65 0.50 -0.79
C HIS A 20 -1.74 -0.28 0.17
N GLY A 21 -1.85 0.02 1.45
CA GLY A 21 -1.21 -0.71 2.54
C GLY A 21 -1.88 -2.04 2.88
N PHE A 22 -1.24 -2.81 3.75
CA PHE A 22 -1.76 -4.11 4.23
C PHE A 22 -3.17 -3.97 4.79
N LEU A 23 -4.07 -4.90 4.47
CA LEU A 23 -5.51 -4.90 4.79
C LEU A 23 -6.30 -3.73 4.17
N GLY A 24 -5.71 -2.97 3.24
CA GLY A 24 -6.37 -1.89 2.51
C GLY A 24 -7.03 -2.33 1.22
N SER A 25 -7.44 -1.33 0.43
CA SER A 25 -7.95 -1.50 -0.93
C SER A 25 -7.85 -0.17 -1.69
N SER A 26 -8.11 -0.18 -2.99
CA SER A 26 -8.22 1.01 -3.84
C SER A 26 -9.19 2.06 -3.29
N ARG A 27 -10.23 1.64 -2.55
CA ARG A 27 -11.20 2.53 -1.90
C ARG A 27 -10.56 3.47 -0.89
N ASN A 28 -9.54 3.00 -0.15
CA ASN A 28 -8.82 3.80 0.82
C ASN A 28 -8.05 4.95 0.16
N LEU A 29 -7.68 4.78 -1.12
CA LEU A 29 -6.86 5.70 -1.89
C LEU A 29 -7.67 6.57 -2.86
N ALA A 30 -9.00 6.43 -2.89
CA ALA A 30 -9.86 7.09 -3.88
C ALA A 30 -9.73 8.63 -3.89
N THR A 31 -9.54 9.27 -2.73
CA THR A 31 -9.34 10.72 -2.65
C THR A 31 -7.98 11.12 -3.19
N LEU A 32 -6.93 10.37 -2.85
CA LEU A 32 -5.59 10.59 -3.37
C LEU A 32 -5.54 10.38 -4.89
N ALA A 33 -6.19 9.33 -5.41
CA ALA A 33 -6.28 9.06 -6.84
C ALA A 33 -6.89 10.23 -7.63
N ARG A 34 -8.02 10.79 -7.13
CA ARG A 34 -8.64 11.98 -7.74
C ARG A 34 -7.74 13.20 -7.68
N GLY A 35 -7.05 13.41 -6.54
CA GLY A 35 -6.11 14.52 -6.39
C GLY A 35 -4.92 14.42 -7.35
N LEU A 36 -4.35 13.22 -7.51
CA LEU A 36 -3.24 12.96 -8.44
C LEU A 36 -3.68 13.17 -9.90
N ALA A 37 -4.82 12.64 -10.31
CA ALA A 37 -5.31 12.84 -11.67
C ALA A 37 -5.61 14.31 -11.99
N ALA A 38 -6.10 15.08 -11.02
CA ALA A 38 -6.34 16.51 -11.19
C ALA A 38 -5.04 17.34 -11.20
N GLY A 39 -4.08 17.00 -10.32
CA GLY A 39 -2.82 17.75 -10.19
C GLY A 39 -1.74 17.36 -11.20
N ALA A 40 -1.85 16.17 -11.81
CA ALA A 40 -0.92 15.66 -12.81
C ALA A 40 -1.68 15.05 -14.00
N PRO A 41 -2.35 15.89 -14.84
CA PRO A 41 -3.27 15.45 -15.90
C PRO A 41 -2.59 14.62 -17.01
N GLN A 42 -1.25 14.62 -17.08
CA GLN A 42 -0.51 13.73 -17.97
C GLN A 42 -0.57 12.26 -17.54
N HIS A 43 -1.11 11.94 -16.34
CA HIS A 43 -1.21 10.58 -15.85
C HIS A 43 -2.64 10.02 -15.92
N SER A 44 -2.74 8.73 -16.25
CA SER A 44 -3.88 7.88 -15.90
C SER A 44 -3.57 7.17 -14.59
N VAL A 45 -4.33 7.42 -13.54
CA VAL A 45 -4.12 6.87 -12.20
C VAL A 45 -4.92 5.59 -12.02
N TYR A 46 -4.25 4.47 -11.85
CA TYR A 46 -4.83 3.15 -11.60
C TYR A 46 -4.63 2.80 -10.12
N ALA A 47 -5.68 2.88 -9.32
CA ALA A 47 -5.63 2.41 -7.93
C ALA A 47 -5.95 0.92 -7.90
N PHE A 48 -4.95 0.08 -7.65
CA PHE A 48 -5.08 -1.37 -7.61
C PHE A 48 -5.50 -1.89 -6.25
N ASP A 49 -6.30 -2.95 -6.25
CA ASP A 49 -6.39 -3.86 -5.12
C ASP A 49 -5.30 -4.92 -5.29
N LEU A 50 -4.38 -5.02 -4.32
CA LEU A 50 -3.31 -6.04 -4.35
C LEU A 50 -3.90 -7.45 -4.20
N PRO A 51 -3.21 -8.52 -4.65
CA PRO A 51 -3.65 -9.90 -4.47
C PRO A 51 -4.12 -10.18 -3.02
N GLY A 52 -5.23 -10.87 -2.88
CA GLY A 52 -5.86 -11.17 -1.59
C GLY A 52 -6.62 -10.02 -0.94
N HIS A 53 -6.65 -8.83 -1.55
CA HIS A 53 -7.32 -7.64 -1.04
C HIS A 53 -8.47 -7.19 -1.96
N GLY A 54 -9.43 -6.49 -1.38
CA GLY A 54 -10.50 -5.80 -2.11
C GLY A 54 -11.27 -6.70 -3.06
N GLY A 55 -11.28 -6.36 -4.35
CA GLY A 55 -11.90 -7.11 -5.44
C GLY A 55 -10.93 -7.99 -6.23
N SER A 56 -9.65 -8.00 -5.88
CA SER A 56 -8.63 -8.82 -6.55
C SER A 56 -8.72 -10.31 -6.19
N PRO A 57 -8.15 -11.19 -7.01
CA PRO A 57 -8.12 -12.63 -6.74
C PRO A 57 -7.47 -12.97 -5.40
N PRO A 58 -7.84 -14.13 -4.79
CA PRO A 58 -7.19 -14.63 -3.59
C PRO A 58 -5.67 -14.80 -3.78
N LEU A 59 -4.92 -14.68 -2.67
CA LEU A 59 -3.49 -14.99 -2.67
C LEU A 59 -3.22 -16.42 -3.18
N PRO A 60 -2.16 -16.63 -3.98
CA PRO A 60 -1.70 -17.97 -4.27
C PRO A 60 -1.20 -18.67 -2.98
N PRO A 61 -1.20 -20.00 -2.93
CA PRO A 61 -0.62 -20.73 -1.79
C PRO A 61 0.82 -20.29 -1.54
N HIS A 62 1.16 -20.07 -0.28
CA HIS A 62 2.51 -19.67 0.16
C HIS A 62 3.02 -18.38 -0.47
N ALA A 63 2.13 -17.46 -0.86
CA ALA A 63 2.51 -16.16 -1.38
C ALA A 63 3.54 -15.45 -0.49
N ASP A 64 4.46 -14.78 -1.15
CA ASP A 64 5.45 -13.86 -0.57
C ASP A 64 5.40 -12.51 -1.30
N LEU A 65 6.31 -11.61 -0.94
CA LEU A 65 6.38 -10.30 -1.58
C LEU A 65 6.69 -10.40 -3.08
N GLY A 66 7.50 -11.38 -3.49
CA GLY A 66 7.82 -11.63 -4.89
C GLY A 66 6.61 -12.03 -5.72
N ALA A 67 5.79 -12.96 -5.20
CA ALA A 67 4.56 -13.39 -5.85
C ALA A 67 3.56 -12.22 -6.01
N VAL A 68 3.38 -11.40 -4.96
CA VAL A 68 2.50 -10.23 -5.03
C VAL A 68 3.00 -9.19 -6.05
N ALA A 69 4.31 -8.94 -6.10
CA ALA A 69 4.91 -8.02 -7.06
C ALA A 69 4.82 -8.53 -8.51
N ALA A 70 5.00 -9.83 -8.74
CA ALA A 70 4.88 -10.45 -10.05
C ALA A 70 3.44 -10.34 -10.60
N GLU A 71 2.42 -10.62 -9.79
CA GLU A 71 1.02 -10.45 -10.19
C GLU A 71 0.68 -8.97 -10.52
N LEU A 72 1.24 -8.01 -9.76
CA LEU A 72 1.10 -6.59 -10.09
C LEU A 72 1.75 -6.25 -11.44
N LEU A 73 2.98 -6.70 -11.69
CA LEU A 73 3.68 -6.47 -12.95
C LEU A 73 2.91 -7.06 -14.14
N ASP A 74 2.35 -8.26 -14.00
CA ASP A 74 1.52 -8.89 -15.03
C ASP A 74 0.27 -8.04 -15.32
N ALA A 75 -0.44 -7.57 -14.29
CA ALA A 75 -1.61 -6.71 -14.45
C ALA A 75 -1.25 -5.37 -15.11
N MET A 76 -0.14 -4.74 -14.70
CA MET A 76 0.33 -3.49 -15.29
C MET A 76 0.65 -3.65 -16.78
N ARG A 77 1.37 -4.71 -17.17
CA ARG A 77 1.69 -5.00 -18.58
C ARG A 77 0.44 -5.26 -19.44
N GLY A 78 -0.56 -5.90 -18.84
CA GLY A 78 -1.83 -6.15 -19.52
C GLY A 78 -2.64 -4.89 -19.79
N LEU A 79 -2.45 -3.84 -19.00
CA LEU A 79 -3.14 -2.55 -19.13
C LEU A 79 -2.38 -1.57 -20.01
N ASP A 80 -1.06 -1.44 -19.81
CA ASP A 80 -0.22 -0.52 -20.58
C ASP A 80 1.23 -1.06 -20.57
N PRO A 81 1.86 -1.26 -21.74
CA PRO A 81 3.24 -1.73 -21.85
C PRO A 81 4.30 -0.65 -21.57
N SER A 82 3.90 0.62 -21.43
CA SER A 82 4.81 1.74 -21.12
C SER A 82 5.37 1.62 -19.71
N PRO A 83 6.52 2.26 -19.43
CA PRO A 83 7.04 2.31 -18.06
C PRO A 83 6.10 3.07 -17.10
N TRP A 84 5.83 2.48 -15.95
CA TRP A 84 4.88 2.96 -14.95
C TRP A 84 5.55 3.84 -13.89
N THR A 85 4.81 4.83 -13.40
CA THR A 85 5.08 5.45 -12.10
C THR A 85 4.32 4.68 -11.04
N ILE A 86 4.94 4.41 -9.88
CA ILE A 86 4.27 3.78 -8.73
C ILE A 86 4.26 4.75 -7.56
N VAL A 87 3.10 4.89 -6.92
CA VAL A 87 2.95 5.51 -5.60
C VAL A 87 2.40 4.45 -4.66
N GLY A 88 3.18 4.02 -3.68
CA GLY A 88 2.81 2.91 -2.81
C GLY A 88 2.85 3.26 -1.33
N HIS A 89 1.75 3.01 -0.60
CA HIS A 89 1.68 3.17 0.84
C HIS A 89 2.01 1.85 1.54
N SER A 90 2.92 1.87 2.51
CA SER A 90 3.22 0.73 3.37
C SER A 90 3.51 -0.55 2.56
N LEU A 91 2.70 -1.60 2.63
CA LEU A 91 2.82 -2.80 1.79
C LEU A 91 2.94 -2.44 0.30
N GLY A 92 2.13 -1.50 -0.20
CA GLY A 92 2.19 -1.06 -1.60
C GLY A 92 3.55 -0.49 -1.99
N GLY A 93 4.23 0.19 -1.05
CA GLY A 93 5.61 0.66 -1.25
C GLY A 93 6.62 -0.50 -1.31
N ARG A 94 6.49 -1.51 -0.44
CA ARG A 94 7.32 -2.72 -0.50
C ARG A 94 7.11 -3.50 -1.79
N VAL A 95 5.85 -3.64 -2.23
CA VAL A 95 5.52 -4.26 -3.52
C VAL A 95 6.14 -3.48 -4.69
N GLY A 96 6.06 -2.15 -4.66
CA GLY A 96 6.69 -1.28 -5.66
C GLY A 96 8.22 -1.42 -5.71
N LEU A 97 8.90 -1.48 -4.55
CA LEU A 97 10.34 -1.77 -4.46
C LEU A 97 10.66 -3.16 -5.05
N LYS A 98 9.90 -4.18 -4.66
CA LYS A 98 10.10 -5.54 -5.17
C LYS A 98 9.87 -5.62 -6.68
N ALA A 99 8.81 -5.00 -7.19
CA ALA A 99 8.52 -4.91 -8.62
C ALA A 99 9.66 -4.24 -9.38
N SER A 100 10.23 -3.15 -8.83
CA SER A 100 11.35 -2.44 -9.45
C SER A 100 12.67 -3.25 -9.45
N LEU A 101 12.81 -4.22 -8.54
CA LEU A 101 13.95 -5.15 -8.53
C LEU A 101 13.75 -6.28 -9.54
N LEU A 102 12.51 -6.79 -9.67
CA LEU A 102 12.18 -7.85 -10.61
C LEU A 102 12.23 -7.37 -12.08
N GLU A 103 11.66 -6.19 -12.34
CA GLU A 103 11.59 -5.63 -13.69
C GLU A 103 11.94 -4.12 -13.68
N PRO A 104 13.23 -3.75 -13.60
CA PRO A 104 13.65 -2.36 -13.48
C PRO A 104 13.19 -1.43 -14.62
N ALA A 105 13.04 -1.98 -15.83
CA ALA A 105 12.63 -1.22 -17.01
C ALA A 105 11.13 -0.87 -17.01
N THR A 106 10.31 -1.66 -16.31
CA THR A 106 8.87 -1.44 -16.21
C THR A 106 8.53 -0.28 -15.26
N ILE A 107 9.42 0.06 -14.33
CA ILE A 107 9.17 1.09 -13.31
C ILE A 107 10.04 2.32 -13.58
N ARG A 108 9.42 3.38 -14.10
CA ARG A 108 10.07 4.67 -14.36
C ARG A 108 10.40 5.41 -13.06
N GLN A 109 9.43 5.53 -12.17
CA GLN A 109 9.52 6.29 -10.94
C GLN A 109 8.78 5.60 -9.80
N LEU A 110 9.29 5.73 -8.58
CA LEU A 110 8.70 5.12 -7.39
C LEU A 110 8.61 6.14 -6.25
N THR A 111 7.41 6.33 -5.72
CA THR A 111 7.17 7.10 -4.49
C THR A 111 6.69 6.15 -3.38
N LEU A 112 7.40 6.15 -2.26
CA LEU A 112 7.08 5.38 -1.06
C LEU A 112 6.37 6.28 -0.05
N LEU A 113 5.19 5.88 0.41
CA LEU A 113 4.47 6.57 1.47
C LEU A 113 4.66 5.80 2.77
N ASP A 114 5.48 6.34 3.64
CA ASP A 114 5.78 5.93 5.00
C ASP A 114 6.15 4.44 5.17
N ILE A 115 7.15 3.99 4.42
CA ILE A 115 7.68 2.64 4.53
C ILE A 115 9.20 2.60 4.36
N SER A 116 9.87 1.84 5.24
CA SER A 116 11.30 1.56 5.15
C SER A 116 11.58 0.36 4.23
N PRO A 117 12.69 0.39 3.46
CA PRO A 117 13.20 -0.78 2.73
C PRO A 117 13.70 -1.90 3.65
N SER A 118 14.01 -1.60 4.90
CA SER A 118 14.58 -2.57 5.84
C SER A 118 13.63 -3.75 6.11
N ALA A 119 14.21 -4.93 6.32
CA ALA A 119 13.47 -6.03 6.92
C ALA A 119 12.98 -5.61 8.32
N ALA A 120 11.71 -5.91 8.61
CA ALA A 120 11.14 -5.68 9.92
C ALA A 120 10.92 -7.00 10.65
N PRO A 121 11.28 -7.11 11.94
CA PRO A 121 10.96 -8.30 12.71
C PRO A 121 9.43 -8.49 12.80
N PRO A 122 8.95 -9.74 12.91
CA PRO A 122 7.55 -9.97 13.18
C PRO A 122 7.18 -9.37 14.54
N GLY A 123 6.11 -8.59 14.58
CA GLY A 123 5.65 -7.89 15.79
C GLY A 123 5.08 -6.51 15.53
N GLY A 124 5.01 -5.69 16.58
CA GLY A 124 4.52 -4.32 16.53
C GLY A 124 3.01 -4.20 16.39
N GLU A 125 2.53 -2.96 16.14
CA GLU A 125 1.11 -2.63 16.08
C GLU A 125 0.36 -3.44 15.00
N THR A 126 0.96 -3.65 13.83
CA THR A 126 0.31 -4.41 12.75
C THR A 126 0.10 -5.88 13.11
N ALA A 127 1.02 -6.50 13.87
CA ALA A 127 0.82 -7.87 14.34
C ALA A 127 -0.38 -7.97 15.29
N GLN A 128 -0.56 -7.00 16.19
CA GLN A 128 -1.73 -6.92 17.08
C GLN A 128 -3.03 -6.75 16.27
N VAL A 129 -3.00 -5.96 15.22
CA VAL A 129 -4.15 -5.81 14.29
C VAL A 129 -4.48 -7.15 13.62
N VAL A 130 -3.48 -7.88 13.16
CA VAL A 130 -3.65 -9.20 12.52
C VAL A 130 -4.26 -10.20 13.51
N GLU A 131 -3.76 -10.27 14.73
CA GLU A 131 -4.30 -11.13 15.80
C GLU A 131 -5.75 -10.79 16.12
N ALA A 132 -6.07 -9.50 16.32
CA ALA A 132 -7.44 -9.05 16.57
C ALA A 132 -8.36 -9.38 15.39
N LEU A 133 -7.88 -9.23 14.15
CA LEU A 133 -8.62 -9.55 12.94
C LEU A 133 -8.90 -11.06 12.81
N LEU A 134 -7.91 -11.90 13.11
CA LEU A 134 -8.10 -13.37 13.10
C LEU A 134 -9.13 -13.83 14.10
N ALA A 135 -9.12 -13.24 15.29
CA ALA A 135 -10.05 -13.55 16.38
C ALA A 135 -11.44 -12.91 16.19
N ALA A 136 -11.58 -11.93 15.29
CA ALA A 136 -12.85 -11.26 15.07
C ALA A 136 -13.94 -12.21 14.52
N PRO A 137 -15.24 -11.92 14.76
CA PRO A 137 -16.34 -12.70 14.21
C PRO A 137 -16.21 -12.91 12.70
N ALA A 138 -16.54 -14.10 12.20
CA ALA A 138 -16.51 -14.39 10.77
C ALA A 138 -17.62 -13.64 10.01
N ALA A 139 -18.75 -13.43 10.70
CA ALA A 139 -19.90 -12.68 10.21
C ALA A 139 -20.66 -12.04 11.38
N ALA A 140 -21.40 -10.97 11.09
CA ALA A 140 -22.29 -10.33 12.06
C ALA A 140 -23.41 -9.54 11.33
N PRO A 141 -24.56 -9.30 11.96
CA PRO A 141 -25.66 -8.59 11.31
C PRO A 141 -25.36 -7.10 11.06
N THR A 142 -24.54 -6.48 11.91
CA THR A 142 -24.24 -5.04 11.83
C THR A 142 -22.75 -4.78 12.01
N ARG A 143 -22.29 -3.60 11.55
CA ARG A 143 -20.92 -3.13 11.78
C ARG A 143 -20.61 -2.87 13.25
N ASP A 144 -21.63 -2.57 14.08
CA ASP A 144 -21.42 -2.26 15.50
C ASP A 144 -20.91 -3.45 16.29
N VAL A 145 -21.25 -4.69 15.88
CA VAL A 145 -20.67 -5.90 16.47
C VAL A 145 -19.15 -5.91 16.29
N PHE A 146 -18.67 -5.60 15.10
CA PHE A 146 -17.23 -5.53 14.82
C PHE A 146 -16.58 -4.33 15.53
N ARG A 147 -17.23 -3.16 15.56
CA ARG A 147 -16.74 -1.99 16.31
C ARG A 147 -16.52 -2.31 17.78
N THR A 148 -17.52 -2.95 18.37
CA THR A 148 -17.44 -3.38 19.79
C THR A 148 -16.31 -4.39 19.97
N TRP A 149 -16.14 -5.33 19.04
CA TRP A 149 -15.07 -6.32 19.09
C TRP A 149 -13.68 -5.65 19.06
N PHE A 150 -13.41 -4.83 18.05
CA PHE A 150 -12.11 -4.17 17.90
C PHE A 150 -11.85 -3.15 19.00
N GLY A 151 -12.87 -2.45 19.50
CA GLY A 151 -12.75 -1.56 20.65
C GLY A 151 -12.31 -2.32 21.92
N ARG A 152 -12.85 -3.53 22.15
CA ARG A 152 -12.40 -4.41 23.25
C ARG A 152 -10.99 -4.94 23.06
N ALA A 153 -10.57 -5.13 21.81
CA ALA A 153 -9.20 -5.48 21.46
C ALA A 153 -8.22 -4.30 21.53
N GLY A 154 -8.69 -3.10 21.90
CA GLY A 154 -7.86 -1.90 22.06
C GLY A 154 -7.50 -1.17 20.75
N LEU A 155 -8.14 -1.52 19.63
CA LEU A 155 -7.85 -0.84 18.37
C LEU A 155 -8.45 0.57 18.35
N PRO A 156 -7.70 1.58 17.83
CA PRO A 156 -8.22 2.91 17.59
C PRO A 156 -9.45 2.91 16.66
N SER A 157 -10.40 3.81 16.91
CA SER A 157 -11.64 3.88 16.12
C SER A 157 -11.39 4.13 14.63
N ALA A 158 -10.45 4.99 14.28
CA ALA A 158 -10.09 5.26 12.89
C ALA A 158 -9.58 4.00 12.16
N LEU A 159 -8.71 3.23 12.82
CA LEU A 159 -8.20 1.96 12.28
C LEU A 159 -9.32 0.92 12.19
N THR A 160 -10.22 0.87 13.18
CA THR A 160 -11.40 0.00 13.12
C THR A 160 -12.25 0.33 11.90
N GLU A 161 -12.64 1.58 11.67
CA GLU A 161 -13.45 1.96 10.50
C GLU A 161 -12.74 1.60 9.18
N TRP A 162 -11.42 1.78 9.13
CA TRP A 162 -10.61 1.39 7.98
C TRP A 162 -10.66 -0.12 7.72
N LEU A 163 -10.55 -0.96 8.75
CA LEU A 163 -10.70 -2.42 8.63
C LEU A 163 -12.09 -2.82 8.16
N LEU A 164 -13.15 -2.13 8.64
CA LEU A 164 -14.54 -2.43 8.28
C LEU A 164 -14.89 -2.13 6.81
N LEU A 165 -14.00 -1.45 6.04
CA LEU A 165 -14.14 -1.35 4.59
C LEU A 165 -13.99 -2.71 3.88
N ASN A 166 -13.39 -3.68 4.54
CA ASN A 166 -13.27 -5.06 4.06
C ASN A 166 -14.53 -5.92 4.30
N LEU A 167 -15.58 -5.35 4.88
CA LEU A 167 -16.84 -6.05 5.02
C LEU A 167 -17.71 -5.89 3.79
N THR A 168 -18.36 -6.98 3.40
CA THR A 168 -19.38 -7.03 2.35
C THR A 168 -20.66 -7.63 2.90
N ARG A 169 -21.82 -7.26 2.32
CA ARG A 169 -23.10 -7.85 2.69
C ARG A 169 -23.30 -9.19 1.97
N ASP A 170 -23.71 -10.18 2.73
CA ASP A 170 -24.07 -11.51 2.27
C ASP A 170 -25.40 -11.90 2.98
N GLY A 171 -26.51 -11.75 2.28
CA GLY A 171 -27.84 -11.83 2.87
C GLY A 171 -28.03 -10.82 4.00
N GLU A 172 -28.43 -11.29 5.18
CA GLU A 172 -28.64 -10.46 6.38
C GLU A 172 -27.35 -10.20 7.17
N GLN A 173 -26.23 -10.82 6.78
CA GLN A 173 -24.96 -10.74 7.48
C GLN A 173 -23.96 -9.85 6.74
N LEU A 174 -23.03 -9.28 7.49
CA LEU A 174 -21.77 -8.71 6.99
C LEU A 174 -20.67 -9.76 7.17
N ARG A 175 -19.90 -10.00 6.12
CA ARG A 175 -18.77 -10.94 6.09
C ARG A 175 -17.50 -10.27 5.61
N TRP A 176 -16.37 -10.83 5.99
CA TRP A 176 -15.07 -10.40 5.47
C TRP A 176 -14.95 -10.76 3.99
N ARG A 177 -14.56 -9.79 3.18
CA ARG A 177 -14.24 -9.97 1.76
C ARG A 177 -12.86 -10.61 1.59
N ILE A 178 -11.96 -10.35 2.52
CA ILE A 178 -10.58 -10.82 2.52
C ILE A 178 -10.47 -12.19 3.23
N ASP A 179 -9.51 -13.01 2.78
CA ASP A 179 -9.08 -14.19 3.53
C ASP A 179 -8.11 -13.76 4.63
N ARG A 180 -8.64 -13.64 5.85
CA ARG A 180 -7.88 -13.18 7.02
C ARG A 180 -6.71 -14.10 7.36
N ARG A 181 -6.84 -15.42 7.13
CA ARG A 181 -5.79 -16.40 7.42
C ARG A 181 -4.66 -16.29 6.39
N ALA A 182 -4.99 -16.27 5.10
CA ALA A 182 -3.99 -16.11 4.05
C ALA A 182 -3.20 -14.81 4.20
N LEU A 183 -3.86 -13.71 4.57
CA LEU A 183 -3.19 -12.43 4.84
C LEU A 183 -2.33 -12.47 6.11
N ALA A 184 -2.78 -13.15 7.17
CA ALA A 184 -1.97 -13.33 8.37
C ALA A 184 -0.69 -14.16 8.11
N GLU A 185 -0.77 -15.16 7.24
CA GLU A 185 0.39 -15.94 6.80
C GLU A 185 1.33 -15.14 5.89
N LEU A 186 0.78 -14.23 5.08
CA LEU A 186 1.56 -13.35 4.21
C LEU A 186 2.36 -12.32 5.02
N TYR A 187 1.77 -11.76 6.09
CA TYR A 187 2.32 -10.62 6.83
C TYR A 187 3.79 -10.78 7.25
N PRO A 188 4.24 -11.87 7.92
CA PRO A 188 5.64 -12.04 8.26
C PRO A 188 6.55 -12.19 7.03
N ARG A 189 6.08 -12.78 5.95
CA ARG A 189 6.87 -13.00 4.73
C ARG A 189 7.15 -11.71 3.96
N ILE A 190 6.19 -10.79 3.89
CA ILE A 190 6.39 -9.50 3.23
C ILE A 190 7.34 -8.58 3.99
N ASN A 191 7.45 -8.74 5.32
CA ASN A 191 8.31 -7.91 6.16
C ASN A 191 9.72 -8.50 6.36
N ALA A 192 9.90 -9.79 6.14
CA ALA A 192 11.20 -10.45 6.31
C ALA A 192 12.26 -10.07 5.26
N GLU A 193 11.82 -9.56 4.10
CA GLU A 193 12.73 -9.26 2.99
C GLU A 193 13.40 -7.90 3.17
N ASP A 194 14.72 -7.86 3.01
CA ASP A 194 15.50 -6.62 2.90
C ASP A 194 15.42 -6.10 1.46
N LEU A 195 14.91 -4.88 1.29
CA LEU A 195 14.71 -4.23 -0.01
C LEU A 195 15.70 -3.10 -0.30
N TRP A 196 16.78 -2.97 0.50
CA TRP A 196 17.84 -2.02 0.21
C TRP A 196 18.51 -2.25 -1.16
N PRO A 197 18.67 -3.49 -1.65
CA PRO A 197 19.15 -3.71 -3.02
C PRO A 197 18.26 -3.06 -4.10
N ALA A 198 16.94 -2.98 -3.87
CA ALA A 198 16.03 -2.29 -4.77
C ALA A 198 16.26 -0.77 -4.76
N VAL A 199 16.53 -0.18 -3.60
CA VAL A 199 16.88 1.25 -3.47
C VAL A 199 18.19 1.55 -4.19
N GLU A 200 19.23 0.76 -3.93
CA GLU A 200 20.56 0.94 -4.53
C GLU A 200 20.53 0.80 -6.06
N SER A 201 19.71 -0.11 -6.60
CA SER A 201 19.52 -0.27 -8.05
C SER A 201 18.80 0.91 -8.71
N ARG A 202 18.23 1.84 -7.92
CA ARG A 202 17.45 2.99 -8.38
C ARG A 202 18.11 4.34 -8.14
N ALA A 203 19.37 4.40 -7.77
CA ALA A 203 20.09 5.62 -7.45
C ALA A 203 19.89 6.77 -8.47
N ASP A 204 19.77 6.44 -9.78
CA ASP A 204 19.58 7.39 -10.88
C ASP A 204 18.15 7.36 -11.48
N ARG A 205 17.17 6.71 -10.82
CA ARG A 205 15.87 6.39 -11.43
C ARG A 205 14.65 6.94 -10.67
N GLY A 206 14.80 8.04 -9.94
CA GLY A 206 13.67 8.72 -9.30
C GLY A 206 13.01 7.89 -8.20
N LEU A 207 13.66 7.79 -7.04
CA LEU A 207 13.07 7.30 -5.81
C LEU A 207 12.71 8.47 -4.90
N HIS A 208 11.46 8.54 -4.50
CA HIS A 208 10.94 9.54 -3.57
C HIS A 208 10.31 8.87 -2.37
N VAL A 209 10.61 9.34 -1.16
CA VAL A 209 10.03 8.84 0.09
C VAL A 209 9.33 10.00 0.79
N VAL A 210 8.07 9.81 1.14
CA VAL A 210 7.28 10.75 1.94
C VAL A 210 6.96 10.06 3.25
N ARG A 211 7.64 10.47 4.35
CA ARG A 211 7.42 9.88 5.68
C ARG A 211 6.55 10.75 6.57
N GLY A 212 5.86 10.12 7.52
CA GLY A 212 5.20 10.81 8.63
C GLY A 212 6.19 11.15 9.74
N GLY A 213 6.23 12.41 10.18
CA GLY A 213 7.12 12.86 11.24
C GLY A 213 6.81 12.25 12.62
N ALA A 214 5.56 11.81 12.84
CA ALA A 214 5.12 11.10 14.06
C ALA A 214 5.09 9.56 13.86
N SER A 215 5.51 9.05 12.70
CA SER A 215 5.55 7.61 12.39
C SER A 215 6.88 6.98 12.82
N SER A 216 6.82 5.73 13.27
CA SER A 216 8.00 4.92 13.59
C SER A 216 8.46 4.00 12.44
N TYR A 217 7.74 4.01 11.31
CA TYR A 217 8.01 3.08 10.19
C TYR A 217 9.27 3.43 9.39
N VAL A 218 9.64 4.70 9.33
CA VAL A 218 10.88 5.16 8.66
C VAL A 218 11.73 5.91 9.66
N SER A 219 12.83 5.30 10.08
CA SER A 219 13.74 5.90 11.05
C SER A 219 14.60 7.02 10.43
N ASP A 220 15.18 7.88 11.26
CA ASP A 220 16.15 8.88 10.79
C ASP A 220 17.40 8.23 10.19
N ALA A 221 17.75 7.02 10.63
CA ALA A 221 18.84 6.26 10.03
C ALA A 221 18.47 5.78 8.61
N ASP A 222 17.21 5.32 8.41
CA ASP A 222 16.73 4.98 7.07
C ASP A 222 16.70 6.20 6.17
N CYS A 223 16.26 7.37 6.66
CA CYS A 223 16.26 8.61 5.87
C CYS A 223 17.66 8.96 5.37
N ARG A 224 18.63 8.98 6.27
CA ARG A 224 20.04 9.27 5.87
C ARG A 224 20.57 8.26 4.84
N ARG A 225 20.23 6.97 4.99
CA ARG A 225 20.65 5.93 4.04
C ARG A 225 19.94 6.08 2.69
N LEU A 226 18.66 6.43 2.69
CA LEU A 226 17.87 6.71 1.47
C LEU A 226 18.45 7.90 0.72
N GLU A 227 18.72 9.01 1.41
CA GLU A 227 19.35 10.22 0.83
C GLU A 227 20.74 9.93 0.28
N ALA A 228 21.56 9.17 1.01
CA ALA A 228 22.88 8.74 0.56
C ALA A 228 22.81 7.83 -0.70
N ALA A 229 21.72 7.10 -0.88
CA ALA A 229 21.43 6.31 -2.08
C ALA A 229 20.78 7.14 -3.21
N GLY A 230 20.68 8.46 -3.07
CA GLY A 230 20.13 9.36 -4.09
C GLY A 230 18.60 9.50 -4.08
N ALA A 231 17.91 8.96 -3.06
CA ALA A 231 16.47 9.16 -2.91
C ALA A 231 16.16 10.56 -2.39
N ARG A 232 15.06 11.15 -2.88
CA ARG A 232 14.47 12.32 -2.23
C ARG A 232 13.66 11.86 -1.01
N VAL A 233 13.85 12.50 0.14
CA VAL A 233 13.08 12.23 1.38
C VAL A 233 12.39 13.51 1.82
N ASP A 234 11.06 13.46 1.90
CA ASP A 234 10.21 14.52 2.47
C ASP A 234 9.57 14.04 3.78
N THR A 235 9.63 14.84 4.84
CA THR A 235 8.93 14.56 6.11
C THR A 235 7.70 15.45 6.22
N ILE A 236 6.56 14.85 6.59
CA ILE A 236 5.32 15.56 6.90
C ILE A 236 5.13 15.59 8.42
N GLU A 237 5.38 16.75 9.00
CA GLU A 237 5.33 16.92 10.46
C GLU A 237 3.94 16.63 11.03
N GLY A 238 3.90 15.90 12.14
CA GLY A 238 2.67 15.51 12.83
C GLY A 238 1.77 14.51 12.09
N ALA A 239 2.21 13.97 10.94
CA ALA A 239 1.55 12.84 10.31
C ALA A 239 2.08 11.52 10.89
N GLY A 240 1.20 10.56 11.12
CA GLY A 240 1.53 9.18 11.46
C GLY A 240 1.75 8.32 10.21
N HIS A 241 1.57 6.99 10.37
CA HIS A 241 1.74 6.02 9.28
C HIS A 241 0.82 6.25 8.07
N PHE A 242 -0.37 6.75 8.28
CA PHE A 242 -1.34 7.01 7.22
C PHE A 242 -1.23 8.46 6.72
N VAL A 243 -0.05 8.85 6.20
CA VAL A 243 0.24 10.25 5.78
C VAL A 243 -0.85 10.84 4.88
N HIS A 244 -1.40 10.05 3.95
CA HIS A 244 -2.45 10.45 3.02
C HIS A 244 -3.83 10.62 3.66
N VAL A 245 -4.01 10.15 4.90
CA VAL A 245 -5.22 10.35 5.72
C VAL A 245 -5.01 11.49 6.69
N ASP A 246 -3.86 11.54 7.36
CA ASP A 246 -3.55 12.52 8.40
C ASP A 246 -3.31 13.91 7.82
N ARG A 247 -2.64 13.99 6.67
CA ARG A 247 -2.26 15.23 5.99
C ARG A 247 -2.49 15.12 4.47
N PRO A 248 -3.75 14.96 4.00
CA PRO A 248 -4.05 14.62 2.61
C PRO A 248 -3.56 15.66 1.59
N ALA A 249 -3.73 16.95 1.88
CA ALA A 249 -3.31 18.02 0.98
C ALA A 249 -1.78 18.12 0.88
N GLU A 250 -1.07 18.01 2.00
CA GLU A 250 0.38 18.06 2.02
C GLU A 250 0.99 16.82 1.37
N THR A 251 0.44 15.63 1.65
CA THR A 251 0.88 14.38 0.99
C THR A 251 0.73 14.47 -0.52
N LEU A 252 -0.41 14.95 -1.01
CA LEU A 252 -0.64 15.17 -2.43
C LEU A 252 0.38 16.15 -3.03
N ASP A 253 0.63 17.29 -2.39
CA ASP A 253 1.62 18.28 -2.84
C ASP A 253 3.03 17.68 -2.94
N ARG A 254 3.47 16.89 -1.92
CA ARG A 254 4.78 16.24 -1.95
C ARG A 254 4.89 15.24 -3.10
N ILE A 255 3.86 14.41 -3.32
CA ILE A 255 3.85 13.46 -4.44
C ILE A 255 3.93 14.21 -5.78
N LEU A 256 3.09 15.22 -6.00
CA LEU A 256 3.07 15.99 -7.24
C LEU A 256 4.42 16.65 -7.54
N LYS A 257 5.10 17.21 -6.53
CA LYS A 257 6.46 17.76 -6.65
C LYS A 257 7.52 16.70 -6.96
N GLY A 258 7.23 15.45 -6.65
CA GLY A 258 8.09 14.33 -6.98
C GLY A 258 7.85 13.78 -8.39
N LEU A 259 6.69 14.04 -9.00
CA LEU A 259 6.34 13.56 -10.36
C LEU A 259 6.90 14.45 -11.49
N GLY A 260 7.28 15.66 -11.17
CA GLY A 260 7.84 16.66 -12.12
C GLY A 260 9.33 16.63 -12.14
#